data_c7cea3bb3eb11ccbeba87e0f7c5eb2a7
#
_entry.id   c7cea3bb3eb11ccbeba87e0f7c5eb2a7
#
_cell.length_a   1.000
_cell.length_b   1.000
_cell.length_c   1.000
_cell.angle_alpha   90.00
_cell.angle_beta   90.00
_cell.angle_gamma   90.00
#
_symmetry.space_group_name_H-M   'P 1'
#
loop_
_entity.id
_entity.type
_entity.pdbx_description
1 polymer ?
#
loop_
_entity_poly.entity_id
_entity_poly.type
_entity_poly.pdbx_seq_one_letter_code
_entity_poly.pdbx_strand_id
1 'polypeptide(L)'
;WRSDVCSSDLDARPEIWAYGIRNPQGMAMNPWSEALWLNEHGPRGGDEINIPQAGKNYGWPLATHGINYSGLPIPEAKGKTVPGTEPPLYVWPVSPGVSGMAFYSAPTFPQWQHKLFIGALKETSLIVLAVDGNQVREEGRLLEARGKRIRDVRVGPDGYLYVLTDESNGELLRLSPEA
;
A
#
# COMPACT_ATOMS: atom_id res chain seq x y z
N TRP A 1 -17.63 1.39 -22.90
CA TRP A 1 -17.39 1.57 -21.48
C TRP A 1 -18.07 2.87 -21.04
N ARG A 2 -19.25 2.77 -20.50
CA ARG A 2 -19.77 3.87 -19.69
C ARG A 2 -19.19 3.67 -18.29
N SER A 3 -18.22 4.48 -17.91
CA SER A 3 -17.98 4.69 -16.48
C SER A 3 -19.16 5.52 -15.97
N ASP A 4 -20.14 4.90 -15.37
CA ASP A 4 -21.20 5.61 -14.62
C ASP A 4 -20.63 6.24 -13.34
N VAL A 5 -19.32 6.34 -13.25
CA VAL A 5 -18.59 6.92 -12.17
C VAL A 5 -18.21 8.34 -12.52
N CYS A 6 -19.13 9.26 -12.30
CA CYS A 6 -18.89 10.40 -11.43
C CYS A 6 -18.07 11.56 -12.00
N SER A 7 -18.33 12.03 -13.19
CA SER A 7 -18.03 13.43 -13.54
C SER A 7 -18.92 14.41 -12.74
N SER A 8 -20.05 13.94 -12.16
CA SER A 8 -21.00 14.76 -11.44
C SER A 8 -20.61 15.10 -10.01
N ASP A 9 -19.83 14.23 -9.34
CA ASP A 9 -19.57 14.38 -7.91
C ASP A 9 -18.31 15.19 -7.59
N LEU A 10 -17.39 15.32 -8.55
CA LEU A 10 -16.12 16.01 -8.34
C LEU A 10 -15.95 17.27 -9.19
N ASP A 11 -16.87 17.57 -10.13
CA ASP A 11 -16.65 18.56 -11.19
C ASP A 11 -15.29 18.35 -11.90
N ALA A 12 -14.90 17.08 -12.06
CA ALA A 12 -13.61 16.62 -12.54
C ALA A 12 -13.76 15.79 -13.82
N ARG A 13 -12.62 15.43 -14.43
CA ARG A 13 -12.61 14.56 -15.59
C ARG A 13 -13.12 13.15 -15.22
N PRO A 14 -13.86 12.47 -16.10
CA PRO A 14 -14.48 11.16 -15.79
C PRO A 14 -13.47 10.05 -15.49
N GLU A 15 -12.20 10.23 -15.85
CA GLU A 15 -11.13 9.28 -15.55
C GLU A 15 -10.62 9.35 -14.12
N ILE A 16 -10.97 10.41 -13.36
CA ILE A 16 -10.53 10.60 -11.97
C ILE A 16 -11.47 9.84 -11.04
N TRP A 17 -11.00 8.74 -10.49
CA TRP A 17 -11.74 7.94 -9.50
C TRP A 17 -11.69 8.55 -8.10
N ALA A 18 -10.50 8.92 -7.62
CA ALA A 18 -10.23 9.50 -6.31
C ALA A 18 -9.07 10.51 -6.43
N TYR A 19 -8.91 11.36 -5.44
CA TYR A 19 -7.85 12.37 -5.44
C TYR A 19 -7.26 12.59 -4.06
N GLY A 20 -6.25 13.47 -3.96
CA GLY A 20 -5.54 13.67 -2.70
C GLY A 20 -4.62 12.51 -2.32
N ILE A 21 -4.19 11.72 -3.30
CA ILE A 21 -3.20 10.65 -3.20
C ILE A 21 -1.86 11.20 -3.65
N ARG A 22 -0.79 10.93 -2.88
CA ARG A 22 0.52 11.54 -3.13
C ARG A 22 1.37 10.74 -4.11
N ASN A 23 1.69 9.49 -3.77
CA ASN A 23 2.66 8.67 -4.52
C ASN A 23 2.36 7.18 -4.35
N PRO A 24 1.34 6.66 -5.04
CA PRO A 24 0.96 5.25 -4.97
C PRO A 24 2.07 4.35 -5.51
N GLN A 25 2.32 3.24 -4.84
CA GLN A 25 3.37 2.28 -5.18
C GLN A 25 2.83 0.89 -5.48
N GLY A 26 1.81 0.47 -4.76
CA GLY A 26 1.16 -0.82 -4.95
C GLY A 26 -0.34 -0.70 -4.94
N MET A 27 -1.01 -1.57 -5.71
CA MET A 27 -2.45 -1.62 -5.80
C MET A 27 -2.90 -3.07 -6.02
N ALA A 28 -3.91 -3.51 -5.27
CA ALA A 28 -4.47 -4.85 -5.37
C ALA A 28 -5.95 -4.87 -4.98
N MET A 29 -6.72 -5.76 -5.62
CA MET A 29 -8.08 -6.08 -5.19
C MET A 29 -8.03 -6.97 -3.96
N ASN A 30 -8.74 -6.59 -2.90
CA ASN A 30 -8.92 -7.45 -1.75
C ASN A 30 -9.88 -8.59 -2.14
N PRO A 31 -9.44 -9.87 -2.10
CA PRO A 31 -10.24 -10.99 -2.62
C PRO A 31 -11.45 -11.33 -1.75
N TRP A 32 -11.56 -10.78 -0.54
CA TRP A 32 -12.68 -11.06 0.39
C TRP A 32 -13.74 -9.97 0.39
N SER A 33 -13.34 -8.71 0.14
CA SER A 33 -14.26 -7.56 0.12
C SER A 33 -14.51 -7.00 -1.29
N GLU A 34 -13.75 -7.46 -2.29
CA GLU A 34 -13.75 -6.94 -3.66
C GLU A 34 -13.44 -5.43 -3.75
N ALA A 35 -12.91 -4.86 -2.67
CA ALA A 35 -12.48 -3.47 -2.64
C ALA A 35 -11.06 -3.33 -3.20
N LEU A 36 -10.82 -2.24 -3.92
CA LEU A 36 -9.49 -1.85 -4.35
C LEU A 36 -8.73 -1.27 -3.16
N TRP A 37 -7.53 -1.78 -2.91
CA TRP A 37 -6.60 -1.25 -1.92
C TRP A 37 -5.36 -0.71 -2.62
N LEU A 38 -4.81 0.37 -2.10
CA LEU A 38 -3.51 0.89 -2.52
C LEU A 38 -2.64 1.22 -1.31
N ASN A 39 -1.33 1.17 -1.52
CA ASN A 39 -0.38 1.77 -0.61
C ASN A 39 0.37 2.92 -1.30
N GLU A 40 0.84 3.86 -0.50
CA GLU A 40 1.57 5.00 -1.03
C GLU A 40 2.68 5.48 -0.10
N HIS A 41 3.66 6.17 -0.69
CA HIS A 41 4.68 6.87 0.07
C HIS A 41 4.16 8.19 0.64
N GLY A 42 4.30 8.35 1.94
CA GLY A 42 4.35 9.67 2.55
C GLY A 42 5.62 10.44 2.14
N PRO A 43 5.79 11.68 2.58
CA PRO A 43 7.04 12.40 2.37
C PRO A 43 8.16 11.81 3.26
N ARG A 44 8.52 12.43 4.36
CA ARG A 44 9.39 11.83 5.37
C ARG A 44 8.55 11.27 6.51
N GLY A 45 8.30 9.97 6.53
CA GLY A 45 7.29 9.29 7.36
C GLY A 45 5.90 9.30 6.71
N GLY A 46 4.97 8.52 7.27
CA GLY A 46 3.58 8.52 6.84
C GLY A 46 3.31 7.76 5.55
N ASP A 47 4.06 6.69 5.24
CA ASP A 47 3.60 5.71 4.27
C ASP A 47 2.29 5.12 4.76
N GLU A 48 1.36 4.83 3.84
CA GLU A 48 0.00 4.47 4.25
C GLU A 48 -0.69 3.49 3.30
N ILE A 49 -1.77 2.91 3.81
CA ILE A 49 -2.70 2.08 3.03
C ILE A 49 -4.04 2.81 2.97
N ASN A 50 -4.62 2.87 1.79
CA ASN A 50 -5.91 3.46 1.52
C ASN A 50 -6.84 2.46 0.80
N ILE A 51 -8.17 2.64 0.97
CA ILE A 51 -9.22 1.96 0.19
C ILE A 51 -9.90 3.03 -0.67
N PRO A 52 -9.43 3.28 -1.91
CA PRO A 52 -9.97 4.34 -2.74
C PRO A 52 -11.43 4.11 -3.09
N GLN A 53 -12.26 5.11 -2.85
CA GLN A 53 -13.68 5.16 -3.22
C GLN A 53 -13.90 6.29 -4.21
N ALA A 54 -14.90 6.12 -5.07
CA ALA A 54 -15.27 7.11 -6.06
C ALA A 54 -15.58 8.47 -5.41
N GLY A 55 -15.02 9.53 -5.97
CA GLY A 55 -15.28 10.89 -5.53
C GLY A 55 -14.60 11.33 -4.23
N LYS A 56 -13.83 10.46 -3.57
CA LYS A 56 -13.25 10.74 -2.26
C LYS A 56 -11.87 11.39 -2.36
N ASN A 57 -11.60 12.26 -1.37
CA ASN A 57 -10.33 12.98 -1.19
C ASN A 57 -9.50 12.33 -0.09
N TYR A 58 -8.31 11.83 -0.40
CA TYR A 58 -7.40 11.17 0.54
C TYR A 58 -6.40 12.13 1.20
N GLY A 59 -6.59 13.43 1.01
CA GLY A 59 -6.05 14.49 1.87
C GLY A 59 -4.77 15.16 1.37
N TRP A 60 -3.91 14.49 0.63
CA TRP A 60 -2.65 15.11 0.20
C TRP A 60 -2.90 16.37 -0.66
N PRO A 61 -2.17 17.50 -0.42
CA PRO A 61 -1.16 17.75 0.63
C PRO A 61 -1.72 18.29 1.96
N LEU A 62 -3.04 18.51 2.08
CA LEU A 62 -3.67 19.17 3.22
C LEU A 62 -3.63 18.32 4.49
N ALA A 63 -3.83 17.01 4.37
CA ALA A 63 -3.69 16.04 5.43
C ALA A 63 -2.46 15.15 5.16
N THR A 64 -1.58 14.98 6.14
CA THR A 64 -0.41 14.11 6.02
C THR A 64 0.13 13.69 7.39
N HIS A 65 0.63 12.47 7.47
CA HIS A 65 1.31 11.92 8.64
C HIS A 65 2.83 12.10 8.60
N GLY A 66 3.36 12.61 7.50
CA GLY A 66 4.78 12.88 7.32
C GLY A 66 5.14 14.36 7.37
N ILE A 67 6.43 14.63 7.26
CA ILE A 67 6.99 15.98 7.19
C ILE A 67 7.85 16.11 5.93
N ASN A 68 8.25 17.32 5.57
CA ASN A 68 9.13 17.55 4.44
C ASN A 68 10.50 16.85 4.64
N TYR A 69 11.17 16.49 3.57
CA TYR A 69 12.52 15.91 3.61
C TYR A 69 13.55 16.84 4.26
N SER A 70 13.33 18.14 4.21
CA SER A 70 14.13 19.15 4.95
C SER A 70 13.98 19.08 6.48
N GLY A 71 12.98 18.32 6.98
CA GLY A 71 12.62 18.27 8.40
C GLY A 71 11.59 19.33 8.82
N LEU A 72 11.20 20.22 7.93
CA LEU A 72 10.19 21.24 8.18
C LEU A 72 8.78 20.67 7.90
N PRO A 73 7.71 21.29 8.43
CA PRO A 73 6.34 20.97 8.06
C PRO A 73 6.11 21.12 6.55
N ILE A 74 5.15 20.39 6.00
CA ILE A 74 4.64 20.62 4.65
C ILE A 74 3.85 21.93 4.67
N PRO A 75 4.13 22.91 3.81
CA PRO A 75 3.50 24.23 3.89
C PRO A 75 1.98 24.22 3.78
N GLU A 76 1.43 23.32 2.97
CA GLU A 76 -0.01 23.18 2.74
C GLU A 76 -0.71 22.36 3.81
N ALA A 77 0.03 21.60 4.62
CA ALA A 77 -0.54 20.67 5.60
C ALA A 77 -1.24 21.41 6.74
N LYS A 78 -2.47 21.02 7.01
CA LYS A 78 -3.30 21.53 8.10
C LYS A 78 -3.36 20.57 9.29
N GLY A 79 -2.85 19.35 9.13
CA GLY A 79 -2.81 18.32 10.16
C GLY A 79 -2.77 16.91 9.60
N LYS A 80 -2.97 15.94 10.48
CA LYS A 80 -3.05 14.51 10.11
C LYS A 80 -4.45 14.12 9.60
N THR A 81 -5.46 14.85 10.06
CA THR A 81 -6.86 14.69 9.66
C THR A 81 -7.42 16.08 9.35
N VAL A 82 -8.14 16.20 8.24
CA VAL A 82 -8.75 17.45 7.80
C VAL A 82 -10.22 17.16 7.42
N PRO A 83 -11.19 17.99 7.81
CA PRO A 83 -12.57 17.79 7.41
C PRO A 83 -12.73 17.70 5.89
N GLY A 84 -13.50 16.73 5.42
CA GLY A 84 -13.70 16.47 3.99
C GLY A 84 -12.60 15.62 3.34
N THR A 85 -11.70 15.06 4.13
CA THR A 85 -10.74 14.05 3.67
C THR A 85 -10.98 12.68 4.33
N GLU A 86 -10.72 11.62 3.60
CA GLU A 86 -10.76 10.25 4.12
C GLU A 86 -9.44 9.93 4.83
N PRO A 87 -9.48 9.42 6.06
CA PRO A 87 -8.27 9.00 6.76
C PRO A 87 -7.72 7.71 6.15
N PRO A 88 -6.40 7.50 6.18
CA PRO A 88 -5.82 6.24 5.77
C PRO A 88 -6.28 5.07 6.66
N LEU A 89 -6.36 3.89 6.06
CA LEU A 89 -6.69 2.65 6.76
C LEU A 89 -5.57 2.24 7.74
N TYR A 90 -4.32 2.42 7.31
CA TYR A 90 -3.12 2.10 8.09
C TYR A 90 -2.00 3.08 7.76
N VAL A 91 -1.21 3.44 8.76
CA VAL A 91 -0.09 4.40 8.61
C VAL A 91 1.16 3.86 9.30
N TRP A 92 2.29 3.94 8.61
CA TRP A 92 3.61 3.80 9.23
C TRP A 92 4.17 5.17 9.60
N PRO A 93 4.30 5.48 10.91
CA PRO A 93 4.90 6.75 11.35
C PRO A 93 6.34 6.93 10.83
N VAL A 94 7.08 5.83 10.76
CA VAL A 94 8.39 5.75 10.10
C VAL A 94 8.20 5.00 8.80
N SER A 95 8.39 5.67 7.67
CA SER A 95 8.20 5.08 6.34
C SER A 95 9.14 3.90 6.10
N PRO A 96 8.63 2.69 5.85
CA PRO A 96 9.43 1.55 5.39
C PRO A 96 9.82 1.68 3.92
N GLY A 97 9.23 2.63 3.18
CA GLY A 97 9.32 2.76 1.74
C GLY A 97 8.51 1.67 1.05
N VAL A 98 7.20 1.68 1.27
CA VAL A 98 6.27 0.68 0.69
C VAL A 98 6.38 0.60 -0.82
N SER A 99 6.12 -0.59 -1.39
CA SER A 99 6.19 -0.83 -2.83
C SER A 99 5.04 -1.75 -3.29
N GLY A 100 5.28 -2.69 -4.19
CA GLY A 100 4.24 -3.62 -4.64
C GLY A 100 3.55 -4.34 -3.50
N MET A 101 2.27 -4.70 -3.71
CA MET A 101 1.45 -5.38 -2.71
C MET A 101 0.65 -6.53 -3.31
N ALA A 102 0.40 -7.58 -2.51
CA ALA A 102 -0.44 -8.71 -2.90
C ALA A 102 -1.17 -9.29 -1.69
N PHE A 103 -2.48 -9.51 -1.82
CA PHE A 103 -3.24 -10.34 -0.89
C PHE A 103 -2.94 -11.82 -1.15
N TYR A 104 -2.90 -12.61 -0.10
CA TYR A 104 -2.73 -14.04 -0.22
C TYR A 104 -4.06 -14.77 0.10
N SER A 105 -4.63 -15.40 -0.91
CA SER A 105 -5.87 -16.19 -0.84
C SER A 105 -5.71 -17.57 -1.47
N ALA A 106 -4.49 -17.95 -1.92
CA ALA A 106 -4.25 -19.26 -2.50
C ALA A 106 -4.32 -20.36 -1.43
N PRO A 107 -4.80 -21.56 -1.75
CA PRO A 107 -4.92 -22.66 -0.78
C PRO A 107 -3.59 -23.32 -0.44
N THR A 108 -2.53 -23.05 -1.19
CA THR A 108 -1.23 -23.72 -1.10
C THR A 108 -0.59 -23.57 0.28
N PHE A 109 -0.70 -22.38 0.89
CA PHE A 109 -0.16 -22.11 2.22
C PHE A 109 -1.22 -21.55 3.15
N PRO A 110 -1.98 -22.42 3.88
CA PRO A 110 -3.07 -22.00 4.76
C PRO A 110 -2.69 -20.96 5.82
N GLN A 111 -1.45 -20.99 6.32
CA GLN A 111 -0.93 -20.04 7.29
C GLN A 111 -0.76 -18.61 6.76
N TRP A 112 -0.79 -18.43 5.44
CA TRP A 112 -0.76 -17.11 4.78
C TRP A 112 -2.15 -16.61 4.37
N GLN A 113 -3.20 -17.37 4.62
CA GLN A 113 -4.57 -16.90 4.40
C GLN A 113 -4.84 -15.62 5.19
N HIS A 114 -5.62 -14.72 4.61
CA HIS A 114 -5.93 -13.41 5.18
C HIS A 114 -4.71 -12.53 5.47
N LYS A 115 -3.63 -12.70 4.69
CA LYS A 115 -2.44 -11.84 4.77
C LYS A 115 -2.36 -10.93 3.55
N LEU A 116 -1.86 -9.74 3.81
CA LEU A 116 -1.41 -8.78 2.81
C LEU A 116 0.11 -8.67 2.91
N PHE A 117 0.79 -8.89 1.80
CA PHE A 117 2.23 -8.75 1.68
C PHE A 117 2.56 -7.45 0.97
N ILE A 118 3.48 -6.66 1.53
CA ILE A 118 3.93 -5.38 0.96
C ILE A 118 5.45 -5.36 0.95
N GLY A 119 6.04 -5.04 -0.21
CA GLY A 119 7.48 -4.83 -0.31
C GLY A 119 7.91 -3.54 0.39
N ALA A 120 9.09 -3.53 0.96
CA ALA A 120 9.72 -2.36 1.57
C ALA A 120 11.07 -2.07 0.93
N LEU A 121 11.20 -0.87 0.36
CA LEU A 121 12.42 -0.44 -0.32
C LEU A 121 13.48 0.07 0.64
N LYS A 122 13.07 0.86 1.64
CA LYS A 122 13.98 1.46 2.60
C LYS A 122 14.40 0.46 3.68
N GLU A 123 13.44 -0.32 4.19
CA GLU A 123 13.68 -1.28 5.28
C GLU A 123 14.00 -2.69 4.77
N THR A 124 14.21 -2.84 3.46
CA THR A 124 14.75 -4.05 2.81
C THR A 124 14.09 -5.35 3.27
N SER A 125 12.75 -5.34 3.35
CA SER A 125 11.97 -6.44 3.89
C SER A 125 10.67 -6.65 3.12
N LEU A 126 10.01 -7.77 3.36
CA LEU A 126 8.65 -8.05 2.94
C LEU A 126 7.75 -7.98 4.18
N ILE A 127 6.93 -6.94 4.26
CA ILE A 127 6.01 -6.71 5.38
C ILE A 127 4.83 -7.67 5.27
N VAL A 128 4.45 -8.27 6.40
CA VAL A 128 3.30 -9.18 6.53
C VAL A 128 2.25 -8.54 7.41
N LEU A 129 1.07 -8.32 6.86
CA LEU A 129 -0.08 -7.75 7.56
C LEU A 129 -1.22 -8.77 7.63
N ALA A 130 -1.78 -8.96 8.82
CA ALA A 130 -3.07 -9.64 8.97
C ALA A 130 -4.20 -8.69 8.56
N VAL A 131 -5.18 -9.23 7.85
CA VAL A 131 -6.35 -8.50 7.35
C VAL A 131 -7.62 -9.15 7.89
N ASP A 132 -8.43 -8.38 8.60
CA ASP A 132 -9.75 -8.78 9.09
C ASP A 132 -10.75 -7.66 8.75
N GLY A 133 -11.53 -7.84 7.68
CA GLY A 133 -12.34 -6.78 7.09
C GLY A 133 -11.49 -5.57 6.71
N ASN A 134 -11.78 -4.44 7.35
CA ASN A 134 -11.01 -3.19 7.21
C ASN A 134 -10.02 -2.97 8.37
N GLN A 135 -9.70 -4.00 9.13
CA GLN A 135 -8.66 -3.92 10.15
C GLN A 135 -7.36 -4.53 9.63
N VAL A 136 -6.27 -3.84 9.88
CA VAL A 136 -4.93 -4.23 9.44
C VAL A 136 -3.97 -4.20 10.63
N ARG A 137 -3.19 -5.26 10.79
CA ARG A 137 -2.18 -5.36 11.84
C ARG A 137 -0.90 -5.95 11.28
N GLU A 138 0.21 -5.24 11.43
CA GLU A 138 1.52 -5.78 11.08
C GLU A 138 1.86 -6.95 12.03
N GLU A 139 2.20 -8.11 11.46
CA GLU A 139 2.55 -9.33 12.21
C GLU A 139 4.04 -9.61 12.20
N GLY A 140 4.76 -9.08 11.23
CA GLY A 140 6.19 -9.28 11.11
C GLY A 140 6.71 -8.94 9.74
N ARG A 141 7.97 -9.27 9.53
CA ARG A 141 8.69 -9.00 8.30
C ARG A 141 9.53 -10.21 7.89
N LEU A 142 9.54 -10.47 6.61
CA LEU A 142 10.33 -11.55 6.00
C LEU A 142 11.48 -10.94 5.20
N LEU A 143 12.49 -11.77 4.91
CA LEU A 143 13.64 -11.43 4.06
C LEU A 143 14.58 -10.36 4.61
N GLU A 144 14.42 -9.88 5.83
CA GLU A 144 15.27 -8.84 6.44
C GLU A 144 16.76 -9.22 6.40
N ALA A 145 17.08 -10.49 6.69
CA ALA A 145 18.45 -11.01 6.66
C ALA A 145 19.11 -10.93 5.26
N ARG A 146 18.32 -10.79 4.20
CA ARG A 146 18.86 -10.62 2.84
C ARG A 146 19.34 -9.19 2.56
N GLY A 147 18.85 -8.20 3.30
CA GLY A 147 19.20 -6.80 3.14
C GLY A 147 18.92 -6.24 1.75
N LYS A 148 17.94 -6.80 1.02
CA LYS A 148 17.58 -6.42 -0.35
C LYS A 148 16.32 -5.55 -0.36
N ARG A 149 16.35 -4.50 -1.15
CA ARG A 149 15.17 -3.67 -1.42
C ARG A 149 14.13 -4.50 -2.16
N ILE A 150 12.91 -4.52 -1.68
CA ILE A 150 11.81 -5.26 -2.32
C ILE A 150 10.99 -4.30 -3.16
N ARG A 151 10.92 -4.55 -4.48
CA ARG A 151 10.22 -3.70 -5.45
C ARG A 151 8.77 -4.13 -5.68
N ASP A 152 8.52 -5.43 -5.79
CA ASP A 152 7.19 -5.93 -6.08
C ASP A 152 6.98 -7.30 -5.46
N VAL A 153 5.72 -7.65 -5.20
CA VAL A 153 5.29 -8.95 -4.70
C VAL A 153 4.02 -9.37 -5.43
N ARG A 154 3.96 -10.63 -5.86
CA ARG A 154 2.82 -11.23 -6.55
C ARG A 154 2.58 -12.65 -6.07
N VAL A 155 1.32 -13.08 -6.11
CA VAL A 155 0.96 -14.50 -5.97
C VAL A 155 0.96 -15.10 -7.37
N GLY A 156 1.76 -16.14 -7.58
CA GLY A 156 1.81 -16.86 -8.83
C GLY A 156 0.62 -17.80 -9.03
N PRO A 157 0.40 -18.31 -10.24
CA PRO A 157 -0.69 -19.26 -10.55
C PRO A 157 -0.53 -20.60 -9.82
N ASP A 158 0.67 -20.90 -9.33
CA ASP A 158 1.02 -22.07 -8.52
C ASP A 158 0.77 -21.85 -7.02
N GLY A 159 0.31 -20.66 -6.61
CA GLY A 159 0.02 -20.30 -5.23
C GLY A 159 1.25 -19.89 -4.42
N TYR A 160 2.44 -19.79 -5.02
CA TYR A 160 3.63 -19.27 -4.35
C TYR A 160 3.67 -17.74 -4.41
N LEU A 161 4.36 -17.12 -3.45
CA LEU A 161 4.72 -15.71 -3.52
C LEU A 161 5.99 -15.52 -4.34
N TYR A 162 5.94 -14.58 -5.24
CA TYR A 162 7.06 -14.13 -6.04
C TYR A 162 7.41 -12.70 -5.67
N VAL A 163 8.69 -12.44 -5.46
CA VAL A 163 9.20 -11.16 -4.98
C VAL A 163 10.32 -10.70 -5.92
N LEU A 164 10.23 -9.45 -6.37
CA LEU A 164 11.29 -8.78 -7.14
C LEU A 164 12.10 -7.88 -6.23
N THR A 165 13.42 -7.98 -6.31
CA THR A 165 14.32 -7.03 -5.64
C THR A 165 14.60 -5.82 -6.51
N ASP A 166 14.99 -4.69 -5.89
CA ASP A 166 15.27 -3.40 -6.53
C ASP A 166 16.79 -3.09 -6.50
N GLU A 167 17.55 -3.94 -7.14
CA GLU A 167 19.01 -3.86 -7.18
C GLU A 167 19.49 -3.85 -8.63
N SER A 168 20.72 -3.36 -8.90
CA SER A 168 21.33 -3.42 -10.23
C SER A 168 21.52 -4.86 -10.73
N ASN A 169 21.68 -5.81 -9.80
CA ASN A 169 21.65 -7.25 -10.02
C ASN A 169 20.41 -7.82 -9.34
N GLY A 170 19.23 -7.44 -9.85
CA GLY A 170 17.94 -7.82 -9.29
C GLY A 170 17.67 -9.31 -9.35
N GLU A 171 16.91 -9.80 -8.38
CA GLU A 171 16.54 -11.21 -8.22
C GLU A 171 15.01 -11.35 -8.29
N LEU A 172 14.55 -12.46 -8.88
CA LEU A 172 13.19 -12.96 -8.73
C LEU A 172 13.22 -14.11 -7.72
N LEU A 173 12.62 -13.91 -6.57
CA LEU A 173 12.56 -14.89 -5.50
C LEU A 173 11.18 -15.55 -5.49
N ARG A 174 11.13 -16.87 -5.33
CA ARG A 174 9.91 -17.62 -5.03
C ARG A 174 9.95 -18.04 -3.57
N LEU A 175 8.93 -17.68 -2.82
CA LEU A 175 8.84 -17.94 -1.37
C LEU A 175 7.80 -19.02 -1.08
N SER A 176 8.16 -19.88 -0.10
CA SER A 176 7.25 -20.79 0.58
C SER A 176 7.52 -20.72 2.08
N PRO A 177 6.51 -20.90 2.94
CA PRO A 177 6.75 -21.14 4.36
C PRO A 177 7.66 -22.36 4.55
N GLU A 178 8.49 -22.33 5.57
CA GLU A 178 9.18 -23.53 6.04
C GLU A 178 8.14 -24.54 6.57
N ALA A 179 8.39 -25.81 6.34
CA ALA A 179 7.51 -26.90 6.76
C ALA A 179 7.54 -27.12 8.28
#